data_ccb7c62c633916e9136bf3b377a50f86
#
_entry.id   ccb7c62c633916e9136bf3b377a50f86
#
_cell.length_a   1.000
_cell.length_b   1.000
_cell.length_c   1.000
_cell.angle_alpha   90.00
_cell.angle_beta   90.00
_cell.angle_gamma   90.00
#
_symmetry.space_group_name_H-M   'P 1'
#
loop_
_entity.id
_entity.type
_entity.pdbx_description
1 polymer ?
#
loop_
_entity_poly.entity_id
_entity_poly.type
_entity_poly.pdbx_seq_one_letter_code
_entity_poly.pdbx_strand_id
1 'polypeptide(L)'
;MSDDILVMRGITKRFAGVTALHEVSLTVRRGEIHAICGENGAGKSTLMKVLSGVHPHGTYDGEILFNGEPCAFNGVRDSERRGIVIIHQELALCGQLSVAENLFLGNERRGRGGLIDWNKANADAAELLHSVGLHENPVTPVGQLGVGKQQLVEIAKALSKDVRLLILDEPTAALRQRLRAPARAAAPAQGARDHLDHDLAQAERDHRGLRQRDRHP
;
A
#
# COMPACT_ATOMS: atom_id res chain seq x y z
N MET A 1 9.35 -16.73 -17.36
CA MET A 1 9.46 -15.42 -16.67
C MET A 1 8.89 -15.68 -15.30
N SER A 2 9.56 -15.30 -14.20
CA SER A 2 9.00 -15.50 -12.86
C SER A 2 7.75 -14.64 -12.72
N ASP A 3 6.73 -15.18 -12.06
CA ASP A 3 5.48 -14.47 -11.80
C ASP A 3 5.61 -13.47 -10.62
N ASP A 4 6.84 -13.31 -10.12
CA ASP A 4 7.15 -12.47 -8.98
C ASP A 4 7.19 -10.99 -9.39
N ILE A 5 6.39 -10.16 -8.74
CA ILE A 5 6.40 -8.71 -8.93
C ILE A 5 7.50 -8.06 -8.09
N LEU A 6 7.75 -8.61 -6.89
CA LEU A 6 8.76 -8.12 -5.94
C LEU A 6 9.59 -9.28 -5.42
N VAL A 7 10.91 -9.07 -5.39
CA VAL A 7 11.85 -9.95 -4.69
C VAL A 7 12.81 -9.08 -3.89
N MET A 8 12.87 -9.27 -2.59
CA MET A 8 13.88 -8.69 -1.69
C MET A 8 14.76 -9.84 -1.18
N ARG A 9 16.08 -9.69 -1.23
CA ARG A 9 17.04 -10.74 -0.83
C ARG A 9 18.04 -10.21 0.16
N GLY A 10 18.20 -10.90 1.28
CA GLY A 10 19.24 -10.66 2.28
C GLY A 10 19.22 -9.24 2.87
N ILE A 11 18.03 -8.64 3.01
CA ILE A 11 17.91 -7.27 3.50
C ILE A 11 18.36 -7.19 4.95
N THR A 12 19.43 -6.43 5.18
CA THR A 12 19.97 -6.18 6.52
C THR A 12 19.98 -4.68 6.77
N LYS A 13 19.31 -4.22 7.83
CA LYS A 13 19.27 -2.81 8.23
C LYS A 13 19.70 -2.67 9.68
N ARG A 14 20.71 -1.82 9.90
CA ARG A 14 21.24 -1.47 11.20
C ARG A 14 20.95 -0.01 11.52
N PHE A 15 20.56 0.26 12.75
CA PHE A 15 20.52 1.59 13.35
C PHE A 15 21.53 1.63 14.50
N ALA A 16 21.91 2.80 15.00
CA ALA A 16 22.91 2.96 16.04
C ALA A 16 22.83 1.87 17.15
N GLY A 17 23.65 0.83 17.02
CA GLY A 17 23.75 -0.29 17.98
C GLY A 17 22.66 -1.38 17.88
N VAL A 18 21.65 -1.26 16.99
CA VAL A 18 20.57 -2.24 16.86
C VAL A 18 20.42 -2.73 15.42
N THR A 19 20.40 -4.04 15.24
CA THR A 19 20.05 -4.66 13.94
C THR A 19 18.54 -4.84 13.88
N ALA A 20 17.87 -4.01 13.07
CA ALA A 20 16.42 -4.05 12.92
C ALA A 20 15.95 -5.10 11.90
N LEU A 21 16.77 -5.40 10.90
CA LEU A 21 16.58 -6.48 9.92
C LEU A 21 17.89 -7.23 9.76
N HIS A 22 17.83 -8.56 9.70
CA HIS A 22 18.99 -9.40 9.51
C HIS A 22 18.69 -10.45 8.45
N GLU A 23 19.29 -10.28 7.26
CA GLU A 23 19.19 -11.18 6.10
C GLU A 23 17.73 -11.55 5.72
N VAL A 24 16.82 -10.57 5.85
CA VAL A 24 15.39 -10.78 5.56
C VAL A 24 15.18 -10.88 4.05
N SER A 25 14.45 -11.92 3.64
CA SER A 25 14.04 -12.09 2.24
C SER A 25 12.52 -12.14 2.14
N LEU A 26 11.98 -11.54 1.07
CA LEU A 26 10.55 -11.47 0.80
C LEU A 26 10.33 -11.63 -0.71
N THR A 27 9.37 -12.46 -1.09
CA THR A 27 8.91 -12.60 -2.47
C THR A 27 7.41 -12.41 -2.53
N VAL A 28 6.94 -11.58 -3.46
CA VAL A 28 5.51 -11.32 -3.68
C VAL A 28 5.20 -11.59 -5.15
N ARG A 29 4.14 -12.35 -5.41
CA ARG A 29 3.68 -12.66 -6.76
C ARG A 29 2.76 -11.57 -7.30
N ARG A 30 2.65 -11.51 -8.60
CA ARG A 30 1.73 -10.59 -9.27
C ARG A 30 0.28 -10.96 -8.94
N GLY A 31 -0.50 -9.95 -8.52
CA GLY A 31 -1.90 -10.13 -8.13
C GLY A 31 -2.13 -10.78 -6.77
N GLU A 32 -1.06 -11.08 -6.02
CA GLU A 32 -1.13 -11.65 -4.68
C GLU A 32 -1.49 -10.57 -3.64
N ILE A 33 -2.28 -10.95 -2.63
CA ILE A 33 -2.43 -10.20 -1.39
C ILE A 33 -1.52 -10.85 -0.36
N HIS A 34 -0.37 -10.25 -0.12
CA HIS A 34 0.66 -10.75 0.79
C HIS A 34 0.54 -10.10 2.17
N ALA A 35 0.44 -10.89 3.24
CA ALA A 35 0.39 -10.41 4.60
C ALA A 35 1.70 -10.70 5.35
N ILE A 36 2.28 -9.66 5.95
CA ILE A 36 3.46 -9.79 6.80
C ILE A 36 3.01 -9.75 8.25
N CYS A 37 3.15 -10.87 8.95
CA CYS A 37 2.78 -11.01 10.35
C CYS A 37 4.02 -11.08 11.24
N GLY A 38 3.90 -10.62 12.49
CA GLY A 38 4.98 -10.65 13.47
C GLY A 38 4.69 -9.70 14.62
N GLU A 39 5.39 -9.87 15.73
CA GLU A 39 5.27 -9.04 16.94
C GLU A 39 5.64 -7.56 16.67
N ASN A 40 5.21 -6.68 17.57
CA ASN A 40 5.63 -5.28 17.53
C ASN A 40 7.15 -5.20 17.73
N GLY A 41 7.82 -4.41 16.90
CA GLY A 41 9.28 -4.33 16.90
C GLY A 41 10.01 -5.39 16.03
N ALA A 42 9.31 -6.36 15.43
CA ALA A 42 9.90 -7.40 14.57
C ALA A 42 10.49 -6.88 13.23
N GLY A 43 10.56 -5.58 13.02
CA GLY A 43 11.16 -4.98 11.81
C GLY A 43 10.21 -4.83 10.62
N LYS A 44 8.91 -5.18 10.71
CA LYS A 44 7.95 -5.09 9.61
C LYS A 44 7.92 -3.72 8.93
N SER A 45 7.68 -2.66 9.72
CA SER A 45 7.64 -1.29 9.20
C SER A 45 9.02 -0.83 8.69
N THR A 46 10.12 -1.35 9.24
CA THR A 46 11.47 -1.09 8.73
C THR A 46 11.64 -1.70 7.33
N LEU A 47 11.20 -2.93 7.12
CA LEU A 47 11.23 -3.59 5.81
C LEU A 47 10.41 -2.81 4.78
N MET A 48 9.21 -2.35 5.16
CA MET A 48 8.36 -1.52 4.29
C MET A 48 9.00 -0.16 3.98
N LYS A 49 9.68 0.45 4.95
CA LYS A 49 10.43 1.70 4.77
C LYS A 49 11.65 1.54 3.86
N VAL A 50 12.31 0.39 3.86
CA VAL A 50 13.35 0.04 2.88
C VAL A 50 12.75 -0.06 1.49
N LEU A 51 11.66 -0.81 1.33
CA LEU A 51 11.00 -1.02 0.04
C LEU A 51 10.42 0.28 -0.54
N SER A 52 9.87 1.16 0.29
CA SER A 52 9.33 2.46 -0.14
C SER A 52 10.38 3.55 -0.36
N GLY A 53 11.67 3.27 -0.11
CA GLY A 53 12.74 4.24 -0.27
C GLY A 53 12.84 5.29 0.85
N VAL A 54 12.07 5.17 1.96
CA VAL A 54 12.25 5.98 3.17
C VAL A 54 13.65 5.74 3.76
N HIS A 55 14.13 4.49 3.67
CA HIS A 55 15.53 4.17 3.89
C HIS A 55 16.21 4.01 2.53
N PRO A 56 17.04 5.00 2.09
CA PRO A 56 17.65 4.99 0.77
C PRO A 56 18.61 3.81 0.55
N HIS A 57 18.79 3.45 -0.71
CA HIS A 57 19.83 2.50 -1.12
C HIS A 57 21.21 2.93 -0.58
N GLY A 58 22.02 1.96 -0.16
CA GLY A 58 23.29 2.22 0.52
C GLY A 58 23.19 2.40 2.03
N THR A 59 21.98 2.54 2.59
CA THR A 59 21.76 2.55 4.06
C THR A 59 21.34 1.20 4.62
N TYR A 60 21.26 0.19 3.77
CA TYR A 60 20.96 -1.21 4.09
C TYR A 60 21.78 -2.12 3.15
N ASP A 61 21.99 -3.37 3.53
CA ASP A 61 22.57 -4.41 2.69
C ASP A 61 21.45 -5.23 2.03
N GLY A 62 21.78 -5.96 0.95
CA GLY A 62 20.86 -6.79 0.19
C GLY A 62 20.37 -6.12 -1.09
N GLU A 63 19.47 -6.79 -1.81
CA GLU A 63 18.97 -6.33 -3.11
C GLU A 63 17.44 -6.33 -3.18
N ILE A 64 16.89 -5.41 -3.97
CA ILE A 64 15.48 -5.32 -4.32
C ILE A 64 15.34 -5.47 -5.82
N LEU A 65 14.51 -6.42 -6.26
CA LEU A 65 14.10 -6.61 -7.64
C LEU A 65 12.62 -6.30 -7.75
N PHE A 66 12.24 -5.43 -8.67
CA PHE A 66 10.84 -5.13 -8.96
C PHE A 66 10.56 -5.35 -10.44
N ASN A 67 9.59 -6.20 -10.76
CA ASN A 67 9.35 -6.71 -12.12
C ASN A 67 10.61 -7.35 -12.75
N GLY A 68 11.46 -7.99 -11.94
CA GLY A 68 12.71 -8.59 -12.37
C GLY A 68 13.89 -7.62 -12.58
N GLU A 69 13.67 -6.31 -12.41
CA GLU A 69 14.71 -5.28 -12.55
C GLU A 69 15.26 -4.87 -11.18
N PRO A 70 16.58 -4.76 -11.02
CA PRO A 70 17.19 -4.23 -9.80
C PRO A 70 16.74 -2.81 -9.53
N CYS A 71 16.44 -2.52 -8.26
CA CYS A 71 15.99 -1.21 -7.80
C CYS A 71 16.90 -0.66 -6.71
N ALA A 72 17.33 0.60 -6.91
CA ALA A 72 18.11 1.37 -5.95
C ALA A 72 17.39 2.70 -5.69
N PHE A 73 16.49 2.70 -4.71
CA PHE A 73 15.68 3.89 -4.41
C PHE A 73 16.48 4.87 -3.54
N ASN A 74 16.64 6.11 -4.02
CA ASN A 74 17.25 7.19 -3.26
C ASN A 74 16.24 7.97 -2.41
N GLY A 75 14.95 7.67 -2.57
CA GLY A 75 13.86 8.28 -1.82
C GLY A 75 12.50 7.77 -2.26
N VAL A 76 11.45 8.19 -1.54
CA VAL A 76 10.06 7.76 -1.76
C VAL A 76 9.57 8.06 -3.20
N ARG A 77 10.01 9.17 -3.79
CA ARG A 77 9.62 9.51 -5.18
C ARG A 77 10.12 8.49 -6.21
N ASP A 78 11.24 7.83 -5.94
CA ASP A 78 11.79 6.84 -6.88
C ASP A 78 10.98 5.55 -6.84
N SER A 79 10.55 5.10 -5.65
CA SER A 79 9.67 3.94 -5.49
C SER A 79 8.27 4.22 -6.07
N GLU A 80 7.73 5.43 -5.84
CA GLU A 80 6.44 5.85 -6.40
C GLU A 80 6.46 5.87 -7.93
N ARG A 81 7.54 6.36 -8.57
CA ARG A 81 7.69 6.32 -10.04
C ARG A 81 7.71 4.91 -10.62
N ARG A 82 8.12 3.93 -9.84
CA ARG A 82 8.06 2.50 -10.19
C ARG A 82 6.68 1.90 -9.91
N GLY A 83 5.76 2.66 -9.31
CA GLY A 83 4.43 2.21 -8.95
C GLY A 83 4.37 1.49 -7.59
N ILE A 84 5.38 1.66 -6.72
CA ILE A 84 5.36 1.16 -5.34
C ILE A 84 4.89 2.30 -4.45
N VAL A 85 3.70 2.16 -3.86
CA VAL A 85 3.09 3.19 -3.01
C VAL A 85 2.81 2.62 -1.63
N ILE A 86 3.15 3.38 -0.59
CA ILE A 86 2.88 3.02 0.81
C ILE A 86 1.80 3.93 1.39
N ILE A 87 0.85 3.32 2.10
CA ILE A 87 -0.11 4.00 2.96
C ILE A 87 0.33 3.75 4.39
N HIS A 88 0.70 4.82 5.07
CA HIS A 88 1.14 4.78 6.48
C HIS A 88 -0.05 4.67 7.41
N GLN A 89 0.20 4.26 8.65
CA GLN A 89 -0.78 4.21 9.72
C GLN A 89 -1.36 5.60 10.04
N GLU A 90 -0.53 6.63 9.99
CA GLU A 90 -0.96 8.01 10.14
C GLU A 90 -1.41 8.57 8.79
N LEU A 91 -2.59 9.22 8.79
CA LEU A 91 -3.16 9.81 7.59
C LEU A 91 -2.33 11.00 7.12
N ALA A 92 -1.83 10.94 5.89
CA ALA A 92 -1.07 12.03 5.26
C ALA A 92 -2.02 12.98 4.47
N LEU A 93 -3.18 13.32 5.09
CA LEU A 93 -4.18 14.21 4.53
C LEU A 93 -4.16 15.57 5.22
N CYS A 94 -4.33 16.64 4.44
CA CYS A 94 -4.53 17.98 4.95
C CYS A 94 -6.02 18.19 5.22
N GLY A 95 -6.44 18.22 6.49
CA GLY A 95 -7.85 18.30 6.89
C GLY A 95 -8.57 19.55 6.39
N GLN A 96 -7.86 20.64 6.15
CA GLN A 96 -8.43 21.92 5.68
C GLN A 96 -8.67 21.91 4.15
N LEU A 97 -7.99 21.06 3.40
CA LEU A 97 -8.17 20.94 1.97
C LEU A 97 -9.35 20.00 1.64
N SER A 98 -9.98 20.23 0.51
CA SER A 98 -11.00 19.35 -0.04
C SER A 98 -10.45 17.96 -0.38
N VAL A 99 -11.33 17.00 -0.60
CA VAL A 99 -10.95 15.66 -1.06
C VAL A 99 -10.19 15.73 -2.38
N ALA A 100 -10.69 16.49 -3.38
CA ALA A 100 -10.02 16.63 -4.68
C ALA A 100 -8.62 17.25 -4.55
N GLU A 101 -8.46 18.28 -3.72
CA GLU A 101 -7.14 18.89 -3.45
C GLU A 101 -6.19 17.88 -2.80
N ASN A 102 -6.65 17.09 -1.82
CA ASN A 102 -5.83 16.06 -1.20
C ASN A 102 -5.42 14.96 -2.17
N LEU A 103 -6.32 14.52 -3.06
CA LEU A 103 -6.03 13.48 -4.05
C LEU A 103 -4.93 13.88 -5.01
N PHE A 104 -4.94 15.15 -5.45
CA PHE A 104 -4.02 15.64 -6.50
C PHE A 104 -2.95 16.59 -5.98
N LEU A 105 -2.77 16.70 -4.67
CA LEU A 105 -1.74 17.55 -4.06
C LEU A 105 -0.34 17.19 -4.58
N GLY A 106 0.32 18.18 -5.22
CA GLY A 106 1.63 17.99 -5.85
C GLY A 106 1.58 17.31 -7.23
N ASN A 107 0.38 16.98 -7.74
CA ASN A 107 0.14 16.44 -9.07
C ASN A 107 -1.20 16.98 -9.62
N GLU A 108 -1.37 18.31 -9.52
CA GLU A 108 -2.61 19.00 -9.86
C GLU A 108 -2.99 18.77 -11.32
N ARG A 109 -4.28 18.61 -11.58
CA ARG A 109 -4.83 18.55 -12.93
C ARG A 109 -4.75 19.92 -13.58
N ARG A 110 -3.96 20.05 -14.64
CA ARG A 110 -3.71 21.32 -15.32
C ARG A 110 -4.38 21.36 -16.67
N GLY A 111 -5.03 22.48 -16.96
CA GLY A 111 -5.63 22.78 -18.25
C GLY A 111 -4.65 23.50 -19.20
N ARG A 112 -5.18 24.03 -20.31
CA ARG A 112 -4.45 24.85 -21.24
C ARG A 112 -3.92 26.12 -20.54
N GLY A 113 -2.62 26.39 -20.67
CA GLY A 113 -1.97 27.53 -20.00
C GLY A 113 -1.39 27.24 -18.63
N GLY A 114 -1.41 25.98 -18.16
CA GLY A 114 -0.75 25.56 -16.90
C GLY A 114 -1.52 25.89 -15.62
N LEU A 115 -2.72 26.49 -15.74
CA LEU A 115 -3.61 26.72 -14.60
C LEU A 115 -4.27 25.43 -14.14
N ILE A 116 -4.64 25.34 -12.86
CA ILE A 116 -5.34 24.18 -12.32
C ILE A 116 -6.76 24.13 -12.92
N ASP A 117 -7.12 22.98 -13.47
CA ASP A 117 -8.46 22.68 -13.97
C ASP A 117 -9.27 22.00 -12.86
N TRP A 118 -9.98 22.81 -12.09
CA TRP A 118 -10.80 22.35 -10.99
C TRP A 118 -11.97 21.46 -11.42
N ASN A 119 -12.54 21.71 -12.61
CA ASN A 119 -13.64 20.89 -13.13
C ASN A 119 -13.13 19.48 -13.41
N LYS A 120 -12.00 19.36 -14.08
CA LYS A 120 -11.35 18.08 -14.33
C LYS A 120 -10.91 17.41 -13.03
N ALA A 121 -10.29 18.15 -12.10
CA ALA A 121 -9.87 17.63 -10.82
C ALA A 121 -11.04 17.03 -10.02
N ASN A 122 -12.17 17.73 -9.97
CA ASN A 122 -13.36 17.25 -9.26
C ASN A 122 -14.00 16.03 -9.95
N ALA A 123 -14.03 15.99 -11.28
CA ALA A 123 -14.54 14.84 -12.02
C ALA A 123 -13.65 13.59 -11.80
N ASP A 124 -12.33 13.73 -12.01
CA ASP A 124 -11.37 12.65 -11.76
C ASP A 124 -11.44 12.16 -10.28
N ALA A 125 -11.61 13.10 -9.34
CA ALA A 125 -11.76 12.78 -7.93
C ALA A 125 -13.03 11.96 -7.65
N ALA A 126 -14.16 12.33 -8.25
CA ALA A 126 -15.41 11.58 -8.09
C ALA A 126 -15.28 10.14 -8.59
N GLU A 127 -14.62 9.93 -9.73
CA GLU A 127 -14.36 8.59 -10.28
C GLU A 127 -13.46 7.76 -9.34
N LEU A 128 -12.39 8.35 -8.83
CA LEU A 128 -11.48 7.69 -7.87
C LEU A 128 -12.20 7.32 -6.58
N LEU A 129 -13.01 8.23 -6.02
CA LEU A 129 -13.81 7.96 -4.82
C LEU A 129 -14.80 6.82 -5.06
N HIS A 130 -15.47 6.82 -6.21
CA HIS A 130 -16.38 5.74 -6.58
C HIS A 130 -15.67 4.39 -6.68
N SER A 131 -14.45 4.35 -7.21
CA SER A 131 -13.66 3.12 -7.34
C SER A 131 -13.34 2.46 -5.99
N VAL A 132 -13.22 3.27 -4.92
CA VAL A 132 -13.02 2.78 -3.54
C VAL A 132 -14.33 2.66 -2.74
N GLY A 133 -15.49 2.81 -3.40
CA GLY A 133 -16.81 2.71 -2.77
C GLY A 133 -17.14 3.87 -1.82
N LEU A 134 -16.56 5.04 -2.05
CA LEU A 134 -16.83 6.27 -1.30
C LEU A 134 -17.66 7.24 -2.16
N HIS A 135 -18.84 7.61 -1.66
CA HIS A 135 -19.76 8.53 -2.33
C HIS A 135 -19.80 9.87 -1.58
N GLU A 136 -18.69 10.61 -1.65
CA GLU A 136 -18.59 11.95 -1.05
C GLU A 136 -18.38 13.00 -2.12
N ASN A 137 -18.79 14.24 -1.82
CA ASN A 137 -18.56 15.34 -2.73
C ASN A 137 -17.05 15.70 -2.75
N PRO A 138 -16.38 15.71 -3.92
CA PRO A 138 -14.95 16.03 -4.03
C PRO A 138 -14.53 17.37 -3.41
N VAL A 139 -15.44 18.34 -3.31
CA VAL A 139 -15.15 19.65 -2.70
C VAL A 139 -15.29 19.68 -1.17
N THR A 140 -15.72 18.56 -0.56
CA THR A 140 -15.85 18.49 0.90
C THR A 140 -14.46 18.54 1.55
N PRO A 141 -14.22 19.38 2.56
CA PRO A 141 -12.98 19.35 3.35
C PRO A 141 -12.80 18.00 4.03
N VAL A 142 -11.59 17.42 3.90
CA VAL A 142 -11.33 16.07 4.43
C VAL A 142 -11.49 15.99 5.94
N GLY A 143 -11.21 17.08 6.67
CA GLY A 143 -11.40 17.13 8.12
C GLY A 143 -12.85 16.96 8.58
N GLN A 144 -13.85 17.14 7.70
CA GLN A 144 -15.25 16.90 8.00
C GLN A 144 -15.66 15.42 7.84
N LEU A 145 -14.79 14.61 7.26
CA LEU A 145 -15.04 13.18 7.07
C LEU A 145 -14.66 12.40 8.32
N GLY A 146 -15.42 11.37 8.66
CA GLY A 146 -15.01 10.41 9.69
C GLY A 146 -13.74 9.63 9.26
N VAL A 147 -12.95 9.18 10.24
CA VAL A 147 -11.64 8.54 10.04
C VAL A 147 -11.67 7.40 9.00
N GLY A 148 -12.72 6.56 9.02
CA GLY A 148 -12.86 5.48 8.03
C GLY A 148 -13.03 5.97 6.59
N LYS A 149 -13.69 7.14 6.38
CA LYS A 149 -13.80 7.78 5.06
C LYS A 149 -12.47 8.43 4.65
N GLN A 150 -11.76 9.06 5.59
CA GLN A 150 -10.43 9.61 5.36
C GLN A 150 -9.44 8.52 4.89
N GLN A 151 -9.49 7.33 5.47
CA GLN A 151 -8.68 6.20 5.00
C GLN A 151 -9.00 5.78 3.56
N LEU A 152 -10.27 5.84 3.15
CA LEU A 152 -10.64 5.58 1.76
C LEU A 152 -10.14 6.68 0.83
N VAL A 153 -10.10 7.94 1.28
CA VAL A 153 -9.46 9.03 0.51
C VAL A 153 -7.96 8.78 0.35
N GLU A 154 -7.26 8.28 1.38
CA GLU A 154 -5.85 7.88 1.26
C GLU A 154 -5.64 6.78 0.21
N ILE A 155 -6.51 5.77 0.19
CA ILE A 155 -6.45 4.72 -0.84
C ILE A 155 -6.71 5.31 -2.23
N ALA A 156 -7.75 6.13 -2.38
CA ALA A 156 -8.05 6.81 -3.64
C ALA A 156 -6.86 7.66 -4.11
N LYS A 157 -6.20 8.36 -3.18
CA LYS A 157 -4.96 9.11 -3.42
C LYS A 157 -3.82 8.20 -3.91
N ALA A 158 -3.64 7.05 -3.27
CA ALA A 158 -2.66 6.07 -3.73
C ALA A 158 -3.01 5.58 -5.14
N LEU A 159 -4.26 5.20 -5.39
CA LEU A 159 -4.74 4.71 -6.70
C LEU A 159 -4.73 5.79 -7.80
N SER A 160 -4.69 7.08 -7.47
CA SER A 160 -4.50 8.16 -8.46
C SER A 160 -3.13 8.15 -9.12
N LYS A 161 -2.18 7.43 -8.54
CA LYS A 161 -0.85 7.14 -9.07
C LYS A 161 -0.91 5.82 -9.86
N ASP A 162 0.03 5.59 -10.75
CA ASP A 162 0.14 4.32 -11.49
C ASP A 162 0.66 3.18 -10.58
N VAL A 163 -0.21 2.73 -9.66
CA VAL A 163 0.15 1.75 -8.63
C VAL A 163 0.21 0.34 -9.20
N ARG A 164 1.34 -0.32 -8.95
CA ARG A 164 1.58 -1.74 -9.26
C ARG A 164 1.73 -2.59 -7.99
N LEU A 165 2.21 -1.98 -6.91
CA LEU A 165 2.32 -2.58 -5.59
C LEU A 165 1.87 -1.58 -4.54
N LEU A 166 0.79 -1.91 -3.82
CA LEU A 166 0.28 -1.13 -2.71
C LEU A 166 0.70 -1.76 -1.39
N ILE A 167 1.36 -0.97 -0.55
CA ILE A 167 1.78 -1.38 0.79
C ILE A 167 0.85 -0.71 1.80
N LEU A 168 0.31 -1.48 2.73
CA LEU A 168 -0.53 -0.99 3.82
C LEU A 168 0.18 -1.26 5.14
N ASP A 169 0.56 -0.22 5.87
CA ASP A 169 1.15 -0.33 7.20
C ASP A 169 0.03 -0.27 8.25
N GLU A 170 -0.24 -1.40 8.92
CA GLU A 170 -1.29 -1.58 9.94
C GLU A 170 -2.68 -1.06 9.53
N PRO A 171 -3.29 -1.58 8.45
CA PRO A 171 -4.61 -1.13 8.03
C PRO A 171 -5.66 -1.41 9.11
N THR A 172 -6.58 -0.45 9.34
CA THR A 172 -7.65 -0.63 10.33
C THR A 172 -8.56 -1.80 10.00
N ALA A 173 -9.30 -2.30 11.01
CA ALA A 173 -10.26 -3.39 10.82
C ALA A 173 -11.31 -3.07 9.76
N ALA A 174 -11.77 -1.82 9.70
CA ALA A 174 -12.74 -1.35 8.70
C ALA A 174 -12.17 -1.40 7.27
N LEU A 175 -10.90 -1.04 7.10
CA LEU A 175 -10.22 -1.11 5.82
C LEU A 175 -9.99 -2.56 5.39
N ARG A 176 -9.55 -3.41 6.31
CA ARG A 176 -9.40 -4.85 6.05
C ARG A 176 -10.70 -5.50 5.61
N GLN A 177 -11.83 -5.15 6.22
CA GLN A 177 -13.13 -5.67 5.84
C GLN A 177 -13.56 -5.22 4.43
N ARG A 178 -13.27 -3.97 4.04
CA ARG A 178 -13.59 -3.47 2.69
C ARG A 178 -12.68 -4.04 1.60
N LEU A 179 -11.40 -4.22 1.86
CA LEU A 179 -10.48 -4.87 0.93
C LEU A 179 -10.81 -6.36 0.72
N ARG A 180 -11.49 -6.99 1.70
CA ARG A 180 -12.03 -8.36 1.59
C ARG A 180 -13.35 -8.43 0.83
N ALA A 181 -14.10 -7.32 0.75
CA ALA A 181 -15.31 -7.29 -0.06
C ALA A 181 -14.90 -7.32 -1.54
N PRO A 182 -15.44 -8.27 -2.35
CA PRO A 182 -15.10 -8.35 -3.76
C PRO A 182 -15.39 -7.00 -4.41
N ALA A 183 -14.41 -6.42 -5.10
CA ALA A 183 -14.59 -5.23 -5.92
C ALA A 183 -15.66 -5.54 -6.98
N ARG A 184 -16.89 -5.11 -6.72
CA ARG A 184 -17.95 -5.09 -7.75
C ARG A 184 -17.63 -3.93 -8.68
N ALA A 185 -17.28 -4.29 -9.92
CA ALA A 185 -17.12 -3.42 -11.07
C ALA A 185 -15.73 -2.85 -11.34
N ALA A 186 -14.80 -3.71 -11.71
CA ALA A 186 -13.90 -3.57 -12.87
C ALA A 186 -13.44 -4.98 -13.15
N ALA A 187 -13.95 -5.60 -14.20
CA ALA A 187 -13.66 -6.99 -14.51
C ALA A 187 -12.19 -7.19 -14.87
N PRO A 188 -11.46 -7.97 -14.09
CA PRO A 188 -10.39 -8.80 -14.60
C PRO A 188 -10.82 -10.27 -14.52
N ALA A 189 -10.21 -11.06 -15.36
CA ALA A 189 -10.50 -12.43 -15.68
C ALA A 189 -10.86 -13.34 -14.47
N GLN A 190 -11.78 -14.27 -14.75
CA GLN A 190 -12.41 -15.24 -13.86
C GLN A 190 -11.46 -16.16 -13.04
N GLY A 191 -10.14 -16.11 -13.27
CA GLY A 191 -9.17 -16.98 -12.60
C GLY A 191 -8.62 -16.50 -11.26
N ALA A 192 -8.84 -15.23 -10.88
CA ALA A 192 -8.22 -14.64 -9.66
C ALA A 192 -9.06 -14.82 -8.38
N ARG A 193 -10.33 -15.24 -8.50
CA ARG A 193 -11.25 -15.36 -7.36
C ARG A 193 -11.04 -16.61 -6.52
N ASP A 194 -10.70 -17.73 -7.15
CA ASP A 194 -10.58 -19.02 -6.47
C ASP A 194 -9.30 -19.13 -5.61
N HIS A 195 -8.24 -18.34 -5.93
CA HIS A 195 -7.02 -18.31 -5.14
C HIS A 195 -7.14 -17.45 -3.88
N LEU A 196 -7.93 -16.36 -3.92
CA LEU A 196 -8.06 -15.44 -2.77
C LEU A 196 -8.72 -16.10 -1.55
N ASP A 197 -9.76 -16.93 -1.80
CA ASP A 197 -10.48 -17.60 -0.72
C ASP A 197 -9.68 -18.78 -0.13
N HIS A 198 -8.79 -19.38 -0.92
CA HIS A 198 -7.98 -20.51 -0.48
C HIS A 198 -6.82 -20.06 0.41
N ASP A 199 -6.12 -18.97 0.05
CA ASP A 199 -4.95 -18.47 0.79
C ASP A 199 -5.34 -17.83 2.13
N LEU A 200 -6.49 -17.15 2.19
CA LEU A 200 -7.01 -16.59 3.44
C LEU A 200 -7.47 -17.70 4.41
N ALA A 201 -8.07 -18.77 3.90
CA ALA A 201 -8.48 -19.93 4.69
C ALA A 201 -7.27 -20.77 5.17
N GLN A 202 -6.15 -20.74 4.45
CA GLN A 202 -4.91 -21.40 4.83
C GLN A 202 -4.21 -20.61 5.96
N ALA A 203 -4.11 -19.30 5.85
CA ALA A 203 -3.52 -18.45 6.88
C ALA A 203 -4.28 -18.52 8.22
N GLU A 204 -5.62 -18.67 8.19
CA GLU A 204 -6.40 -18.87 9.41
C GLU A 204 -6.21 -20.26 10.03
N ARG A 205 -5.98 -21.30 9.22
CA ARG A 205 -5.69 -22.66 9.72
C ARG A 205 -4.31 -22.75 10.37
N ASP A 206 -3.31 -22.12 9.80
CA ASP A 206 -1.96 -22.09 10.35
C ASP A 206 -1.90 -21.33 11.68
N HIS A 207 -2.70 -20.27 11.82
CA HIS A 207 -2.82 -19.52 13.06
C HIS A 207 -3.51 -20.31 14.19
N ARG A 208 -4.44 -21.23 13.87
CA ARG A 208 -5.06 -22.13 14.86
C ARG A 208 -4.15 -23.28 15.25
N GLY A 209 -3.34 -23.78 14.32
CA GLY A 209 -2.36 -24.85 14.57
C GLY A 209 -1.24 -24.44 15.52
N LEU A 210 -0.80 -23.19 15.46
CA LEU A 210 0.24 -22.65 16.34
C LEU A 210 -0.24 -22.48 17.79
N ARG A 211 -1.51 -22.12 18.02
CA ARG A 211 -2.07 -21.99 19.38
C ARG A 211 -2.31 -23.34 20.09
N GLN A 212 -2.33 -24.44 19.37
CA GLN A 212 -2.55 -25.77 19.96
C GLN A 212 -1.25 -26.49 20.33
N ARG A 213 -0.09 -26.06 19.85
CA ARG A 213 1.21 -26.67 20.21
C ARG A 213 1.81 -26.14 21.51
N ASP A 214 1.35 -25.00 22.03
CA ASP A 214 1.85 -24.42 23.29
C ASP A 214 1.08 -24.86 24.53
N ARG A 215 0.24 -25.90 24.43
CA ARG A 215 -0.52 -26.45 25.55
C ARG A 215 -0.29 -27.95 25.70
N HIS A 216 0.94 -28.34 26.01
CA HIS A 216 1.20 -29.57 26.73
C HIS A 216 2.44 -29.40 27.63
N PRO A 217 2.35 -29.92 28.88
CA PRO A 217 3.31 -29.67 29.97
C PRO A 217 4.68 -30.30 29.73
#